data_0ebbc433a9e96dacb19898367357169e
#
_entry.id   0ebbc433a9e96dacb19898367357169e
#
_cell.length_a   1.000
_cell.length_b   1.000
_cell.length_c   1.000
_cell.angle_alpha   90.00
_cell.angle_beta   90.00
_cell.angle_gamma   90.00
#
_symmetry.space_group_name_H-M   'P 1'
#
loop_
_entity.id
_entity.type
_entity.pdbx_description
1 polymer ?
#
loop_
_entity_poly.entity_id
_entity_poly.type
_entity_poly.pdbx_seq_one_letter_code
_entity_poly.pdbx_strand_id
1 'polypeptide(L)'
;MDHEEASRIKMKQAFVKILFFAGSSLYLFGQVPNDVDILAPAGVPAAGPLEENASEPKQIRSSQAETVRKAGEDVRFGKEGARVGAAKLLGKYPGSLSATMLVGALDDQSPLVRRASMVSLSEHANNGYPLYDKNLVEKVFSKLGDPDVEVRREVTTLIPRIVSGLMRGGMEVVEINGRKVYRSVPSNLRPDLYQLAIRAFSDEDAIVRQNILKYHQYIRVSLPASTLVNLLGDPDQRVQLEALGRVYSNASQRAVVDKIEELSKHADKGIRLKVVDVARDSNRYHPAYRGILRSMTKDEDPEVTSMAAVELARFGERIAGDVIERIKQYLLAARGMSSQVTTILYAVSAMGKDGAQVYRALTEHSSSKMRSIAWQRYLSLSSGWQNPELWLPGMTDRDKGVRDAILMSLRGRVKSLKMEQLGKLVGSQYPDVRIFAGQSLMTADQEAFDQYGFDLLIDEDTVVRSTTLRAMGQRRVAGWVRIMSRSLLDDDYVIQRAAMDALLTDRQEGVKALSEYVAKNPQARISALARVELERLGVR
;
A
#
# COMPACT_ATOMS: atom_id res chain seq x y z
N MET A 1 -39.81 26.12 -5.10
CA MET A 1 -38.68 25.25 -4.71
C MET A 1 -38.67 25.19 -3.20
N ASP A 2 -39.12 24.03 -2.66
CA ASP A 2 -39.36 23.84 -1.23
C ASP A 2 -38.07 23.74 -0.42
N HIS A 3 -38.12 24.24 0.80
CA HIS A 3 -36.98 24.21 1.74
C HIS A 3 -36.40 22.80 1.99
N GLU A 4 -37.18 21.76 1.72
CA GLU A 4 -36.79 20.36 1.84
C GLU A 4 -35.88 19.88 0.71
N GLU A 5 -36.11 20.36 -0.51
CA GLU A 5 -35.29 20.03 -1.69
C GLU A 5 -33.91 20.67 -1.63
N ALA A 6 -33.82 21.89 -1.13
CA ALA A 6 -32.54 22.60 -0.88
C ALA A 6 -31.70 21.91 0.22
N SER A 7 -32.38 21.32 1.22
CA SER A 7 -31.72 20.56 2.30
C SER A 7 -31.17 19.21 1.79
N ARG A 8 -31.92 18.53 0.91
CA ARG A 8 -31.47 17.26 0.29
C ARG A 8 -30.28 17.45 -0.66
N ILE A 9 -30.23 18.57 -1.39
CA ILE A 9 -29.11 18.89 -2.26
C ILE A 9 -27.85 19.21 -1.46
N LYS A 10 -27.97 19.96 -0.36
CA LYS A 10 -26.84 20.23 0.57
C LYS A 10 -26.35 18.96 1.26
N MET A 11 -27.22 18.04 1.65
CA MET A 11 -26.81 16.73 2.20
C MET A 11 -26.11 15.85 1.18
N LYS A 12 -26.59 15.80 -0.09
CA LYS A 12 -25.90 15.06 -1.15
C LYS A 12 -24.51 15.64 -1.48
N GLN A 13 -24.35 16.96 -1.46
CA GLN A 13 -23.04 17.61 -1.66
C GLN A 13 -22.09 17.41 -0.47
N ALA A 14 -22.61 17.32 0.77
CA ALA A 14 -21.80 16.96 1.94
C ALA A 14 -21.36 15.49 1.90
N PHE A 15 -22.24 14.58 1.47
CA PHE A 15 -21.92 13.16 1.34
C PHE A 15 -20.88 12.88 0.25
N VAL A 16 -20.92 13.61 -0.87
CA VAL A 16 -19.90 13.52 -1.94
C VAL A 16 -18.56 14.08 -1.46
N LYS A 17 -18.55 15.14 -0.65
CA LYS A 17 -17.29 15.65 -0.05
C LYS A 17 -16.69 14.70 0.98
N ILE A 18 -17.48 13.96 1.74
CA ILE A 18 -16.99 12.97 2.72
C ILE A 18 -16.42 11.74 2.00
N LEU A 19 -16.99 11.32 0.86
CA LEU A 19 -16.45 10.22 0.05
C LEU A 19 -15.15 10.59 -0.69
N PHE A 20 -14.92 11.86 -1.03
CA PHE A 20 -13.68 12.32 -1.65
C PHE A 20 -12.52 12.50 -0.64
N PHE A 21 -12.81 12.70 0.65
CA PHE A 21 -11.78 12.79 1.70
C PHE A 21 -11.40 11.43 2.31
N ALA A 22 -12.24 10.41 2.19
CA ALA A 22 -11.95 9.05 2.64
C ALA A 22 -11.12 8.22 1.64
N GLY A 23 -11.00 8.67 0.39
CA GLY A 23 -10.29 7.96 -0.68
C GLY A 23 -8.78 8.21 -0.76
N SER A 24 -8.22 9.13 0.00
CA SER A 24 -6.81 9.54 -0.14
C SER A 24 -5.87 9.09 0.99
N SER A 25 -6.33 8.28 1.94
CA SER A 25 -5.49 7.82 3.06
C SER A 25 -5.28 6.31 3.16
N LEU A 26 -5.55 5.53 2.09
CA LEU A 26 -5.49 4.07 2.10
C LEU A 26 -4.54 3.46 1.05
N TYR A 27 -3.41 4.12 0.78
CA TYR A 27 -2.34 3.52 -0.03
C TYR A 27 -0.98 3.71 0.62
N LEU A 28 -0.71 2.94 1.68
CA LEU A 28 0.65 2.66 2.17
C LEU A 28 0.65 1.52 3.21
N PHE A 29 0.11 0.37 2.83
CA PHE A 29 0.53 -0.91 3.44
C PHE A 29 0.63 -1.96 2.33
N GLY A 30 1.75 -2.71 2.37
CA GLY A 30 2.15 -3.66 1.38
C GLY A 30 1.07 -4.69 1.03
N GLN A 31 1.12 -5.14 -0.19
CA GLN A 31 0.25 -6.15 -0.78
C GLN A 31 0.12 -7.38 0.12
N VAL A 32 -1.07 -7.55 0.68
CA VAL A 32 -1.61 -8.84 1.08
C VAL A 32 -2.56 -9.24 -0.07
N PRO A 33 -2.50 -10.45 -0.60
CA PRO A 33 -3.41 -10.87 -1.65
C PRO A 33 -4.84 -10.81 -1.13
N ASN A 34 -5.68 -10.01 -1.77
CA ASN A 34 -7.12 -10.03 -1.61
C ASN A 34 -7.67 -11.22 -2.40
N ASP A 35 -7.84 -12.35 -1.75
CA ASP A 35 -8.79 -13.38 -2.15
C ASP A 35 -9.39 -13.99 -0.89
N VAL A 36 -10.31 -13.25 -0.29
CA VAL A 36 -11.33 -13.82 0.60
C VAL A 36 -12.66 -13.15 0.23
N ASP A 37 -13.35 -13.79 -0.69
CA ASP A 37 -14.79 -13.55 -0.92
C ASP A 37 -15.57 -13.83 0.37
N ILE A 38 -16.10 -12.77 0.98
CA ILE A 38 -17.12 -12.89 2.02
C ILE A 38 -18.45 -13.18 1.31
N LEU A 39 -18.68 -14.45 1.00
CA LEU A 39 -20.01 -14.93 0.64
C LEU A 39 -20.86 -15.05 1.92
N ALA A 40 -22.00 -14.36 1.94
CA ALA A 40 -23.07 -14.57 2.90
C ALA A 40 -23.49 -16.06 2.91
N PRO A 41 -23.90 -16.62 4.05
CA PRO A 41 -24.20 -18.05 4.13
C PRO A 41 -25.47 -18.38 3.36
N ALA A 42 -25.31 -18.97 2.19
CA ALA A 42 -26.34 -19.76 1.57
C ALA A 42 -26.51 -21.07 2.37
N GLY A 43 -27.75 -21.48 2.54
CA GLY A 43 -28.18 -22.55 3.42
C GLY A 43 -27.32 -23.81 3.40
N VAL A 44 -27.04 -24.30 4.60
CA VAL A 44 -26.37 -25.56 4.85
C VAL A 44 -27.23 -26.70 4.31
N PRO A 45 -26.77 -27.48 3.33
CA PRO A 45 -27.38 -28.76 3.04
C PRO A 45 -27.07 -29.70 4.22
N ALA A 46 -28.08 -30.47 4.64
CA ALA A 46 -27.93 -31.50 5.64
C ALA A 46 -26.72 -32.40 5.31
N ALA A 47 -25.84 -32.58 6.27
CA ALA A 47 -24.69 -33.46 6.16
C ALA A 47 -25.21 -34.90 5.88
N GLY A 48 -24.97 -35.36 4.68
CA GLY A 48 -24.97 -36.78 4.40
C GLY A 48 -23.80 -37.44 5.13
N PRO A 49 -23.82 -38.74 5.37
CA PRO A 49 -22.76 -39.43 6.10
C PRO A 49 -21.42 -39.19 5.39
N LEU A 50 -20.45 -38.67 6.14
CA LEU A 50 -19.06 -38.57 5.69
C LEU A 50 -18.58 -39.98 5.35
N GLU A 51 -18.45 -40.28 4.07
CA GLU A 51 -17.66 -41.43 3.66
C GLU A 51 -16.25 -41.26 4.21
N GLU A 52 -15.88 -42.15 5.14
CA GLU A 52 -14.50 -42.36 5.58
C GLU A 52 -13.64 -42.63 4.35
N ASN A 53 -12.89 -41.63 3.89
CA ASN A 53 -11.79 -41.90 2.97
C ASN A 53 -10.72 -42.71 3.73
N ALA A 54 -10.95 -44.03 3.75
CA ALA A 54 -10.05 -45.04 4.19
C ALA A 54 -8.86 -45.11 3.23
N SER A 55 -7.72 -44.56 3.58
CA SER A 55 -6.44 -45.04 3.09
C SER A 55 -5.22 -44.43 3.78
N GLU A 56 -5.16 -44.51 5.11
CA GLU A 56 -3.87 -44.72 5.77
C GLU A 56 -3.92 -46.07 6.49
N PRO A 57 -2.92 -46.94 6.28
CA PRO A 57 -2.93 -48.26 6.91
C PRO A 57 -3.05 -48.12 8.42
N LYS A 58 -3.96 -48.84 9.05
CA LYS A 58 -4.14 -48.93 10.51
C LYS A 58 -2.84 -49.15 11.25
N GLN A 59 -1.83 -49.79 10.65
CA GLN A 59 -0.49 -50.01 11.19
C GLN A 59 0.35 -48.72 11.35
N ILE A 60 0.26 -47.73 10.48
CA ILE A 60 1.03 -46.47 10.61
C ILE A 60 0.49 -45.63 11.76
N ARG A 61 -0.83 -45.55 11.95
CA ARG A 61 -1.45 -44.86 13.09
C ARG A 61 -1.11 -45.51 14.44
N SER A 62 -1.04 -46.83 14.51
CA SER A 62 -0.66 -47.55 15.73
C SER A 62 0.81 -47.33 16.09
N SER A 63 1.72 -47.31 15.13
CA SER A 63 3.15 -47.05 15.38
C SER A 63 3.45 -45.63 15.82
N GLN A 64 2.72 -44.63 15.27
CA GLN A 64 2.85 -43.24 15.73
C GLN A 64 2.31 -43.03 17.12
N ALA A 65 1.16 -43.62 17.46
CA ALA A 65 0.59 -43.58 18.81
C ALA A 65 1.55 -44.20 19.84
N GLU A 66 2.19 -45.31 19.52
CA GLU A 66 3.17 -45.93 20.38
C GLU A 66 4.45 -45.09 20.54
N THR A 67 4.92 -44.46 19.46
CA THR A 67 6.05 -43.52 19.50
C THR A 67 5.77 -42.33 20.40
N VAL A 68 4.58 -41.73 20.31
CA VAL A 68 4.16 -40.62 21.18
C VAL A 68 4.04 -41.09 22.64
N ARG A 69 3.47 -42.28 22.89
CA ARG A 69 3.36 -42.82 24.25
C ARG A 69 4.73 -43.02 24.88
N LYS A 70 5.67 -43.67 24.18
CA LYS A 70 7.03 -43.90 24.64
C LYS A 70 7.76 -42.58 24.88
N ALA A 71 7.66 -41.61 23.96
CA ALA A 71 8.22 -40.27 24.17
C ALA A 71 7.60 -39.59 25.40
N GLY A 72 6.31 -39.82 25.70
CA GLY A 72 5.65 -39.33 26.90
C GLY A 72 6.20 -39.93 28.19
N GLU A 73 6.59 -41.20 28.18
CA GLU A 73 7.27 -41.87 29.31
C GLU A 73 8.69 -41.30 29.48
N ASP A 74 9.44 -41.21 28.39
CA ASP A 74 10.80 -40.69 28.35
C ASP A 74 10.88 -39.23 28.83
N VAL A 75 9.92 -38.37 28.45
CA VAL A 75 9.90 -36.96 28.87
C VAL A 75 9.62 -36.79 30.37
N ARG A 76 8.97 -37.77 30.99
CA ARG A 76 8.63 -37.77 32.44
C ARG A 76 9.71 -38.40 33.30
N PHE A 77 10.28 -39.53 32.87
CA PHE A 77 11.06 -40.42 33.71
C PHE A 77 12.49 -40.65 33.23
N GLY A 78 12.82 -40.19 32.00
CA GLY A 78 14.14 -40.37 31.43
C GLY A 78 15.24 -39.55 32.14
N LYS A 79 16.49 -39.84 31.82
CA LYS A 79 17.61 -38.94 32.15
C LYS A 79 17.46 -37.64 31.37
N GLU A 80 18.09 -36.55 31.81
CA GLU A 80 17.93 -35.22 31.20
C GLU A 80 18.03 -35.23 29.69
N GLY A 81 19.07 -35.81 29.10
CA GLY A 81 19.23 -35.87 27.65
C GLY A 81 18.09 -36.63 26.95
N ALA A 82 17.57 -37.71 27.58
CA ALA A 82 16.42 -38.44 27.07
C ALA A 82 15.14 -37.61 27.15
N ARG A 83 14.93 -36.87 28.26
CA ARG A 83 13.79 -35.97 28.43
C ARG A 83 13.80 -34.84 27.37
N VAL A 84 14.98 -34.22 27.08
CA VAL A 84 15.14 -33.22 26.01
C VAL A 84 14.85 -33.84 24.65
N GLY A 85 15.39 -35.03 24.34
CA GLY A 85 15.14 -35.74 23.10
C GLY A 85 13.67 -36.09 22.92
N ALA A 86 13.02 -36.56 23.97
CA ALA A 86 11.61 -36.90 23.98
C ALA A 86 10.72 -35.66 23.78
N ALA A 87 11.02 -34.53 24.43
CA ALA A 87 10.31 -33.26 24.20
C ALA A 87 10.39 -32.83 22.72
N LYS A 88 11.58 -32.86 22.09
CA LYS A 88 11.79 -32.59 20.67
C LYS A 88 11.05 -33.57 19.75
N LEU A 89 10.99 -34.84 20.12
CA LEU A 89 10.26 -35.85 19.38
C LEU A 89 8.75 -35.60 19.40
N LEU A 90 8.20 -35.26 20.59
CA LEU A 90 6.79 -34.88 20.74
C LEU A 90 6.42 -33.68 19.85
N GLY A 91 7.34 -32.75 19.60
CA GLY A 91 7.14 -31.61 18.71
C GLY A 91 6.81 -32.01 17.27
N LYS A 92 7.32 -33.15 16.81
CA LYS A 92 7.07 -33.67 15.45
C LYS A 92 5.68 -34.32 15.27
N TYR A 93 4.97 -34.56 16.36
CA TYR A 93 3.66 -35.19 16.38
C TYR A 93 2.59 -34.27 16.96
N PRO A 94 2.13 -33.23 16.22
CA PRO A 94 1.14 -32.28 16.73
C PRO A 94 -0.18 -32.98 17.11
N GLY A 95 -0.65 -32.73 18.33
CA GLY A 95 -1.90 -33.31 18.83
C GLY A 95 -2.11 -33.04 20.33
N SER A 96 -3.33 -33.26 20.82
CA SER A 96 -3.69 -32.96 22.20
C SER A 96 -2.84 -33.73 23.21
N LEU A 97 -2.57 -35.00 22.94
CA LEU A 97 -1.76 -35.86 23.82
C LEU A 97 -0.32 -35.33 23.93
N SER A 98 0.34 -35.08 22.80
CA SER A 98 1.70 -34.53 22.77
C SER A 98 1.76 -33.14 23.42
N ALA A 99 0.78 -32.27 23.13
CA ALA A 99 0.70 -30.95 23.76
C ALA A 99 0.56 -31.03 25.27
N THR A 100 -0.29 -31.92 25.79
CA THR A 100 -0.45 -32.13 27.23
C THR A 100 0.85 -32.62 27.89
N MET A 101 1.57 -33.53 27.24
CA MET A 101 2.86 -34.03 27.75
C MET A 101 3.92 -32.93 27.76
N LEU A 102 4.00 -32.13 26.71
CA LEU A 102 4.92 -30.97 26.60
C LEU A 102 4.61 -29.91 27.67
N VAL A 103 3.32 -29.63 27.92
CA VAL A 103 2.90 -28.69 28.97
C VAL A 103 3.30 -29.21 30.36
N GLY A 104 3.17 -30.53 30.61
CA GLY A 104 3.66 -31.12 31.83
C GLY A 104 5.17 -30.98 32.01
N ALA A 105 5.93 -31.07 30.92
CA ALA A 105 7.39 -30.93 30.93
C ALA A 105 7.86 -29.46 31.09
N LEU A 106 6.96 -28.49 31.07
CA LEU A 106 7.30 -27.09 31.42
C LEU A 106 7.65 -26.91 32.90
N ASP A 107 7.37 -27.87 33.77
CA ASP A 107 7.76 -27.86 35.18
C ASP A 107 9.01 -28.69 35.45
N ASP A 108 9.68 -29.18 34.43
CA ASP A 108 10.91 -29.94 34.60
C ASP A 108 11.98 -29.12 35.34
N GLN A 109 12.75 -29.78 36.18
CA GLN A 109 13.87 -29.15 36.90
C GLN A 109 14.95 -28.60 35.95
N SER A 110 15.14 -29.24 34.77
CA SER A 110 16.11 -28.82 33.77
C SER A 110 15.55 -27.72 32.88
N PRO A 111 16.21 -26.56 32.75
CA PRO A 111 15.81 -25.52 31.80
C PRO A 111 15.88 -25.99 30.35
N LEU A 112 16.78 -26.94 30.03
CA LEU A 112 16.89 -27.51 28.69
C LEU A 112 15.63 -28.29 28.29
N VAL A 113 15.01 -29.01 29.22
CA VAL A 113 13.75 -29.72 28.99
C VAL A 113 12.59 -28.72 28.84
N ARG A 114 12.52 -27.74 29.75
CA ARG A 114 11.49 -26.69 29.65
C ARG A 114 11.56 -25.92 28.32
N ARG A 115 12.78 -25.53 27.91
CA ARG A 115 13.01 -24.86 26.61
C ARG A 115 12.63 -25.76 25.45
N ALA A 116 13.10 -27.02 25.43
CA ALA A 116 12.74 -27.96 24.34
C ALA A 116 11.22 -28.14 24.21
N SER A 117 10.52 -28.18 25.36
CA SER A 117 9.06 -28.27 25.39
C SER A 117 8.38 -27.02 24.82
N MET A 118 8.88 -25.81 25.11
CA MET A 118 8.39 -24.55 24.53
C MET A 118 8.57 -24.51 23.01
N VAL A 119 9.77 -24.84 22.53
CA VAL A 119 10.08 -24.92 21.09
C VAL A 119 9.13 -25.90 20.40
N SER A 120 8.91 -27.07 20.99
CA SER A 120 8.03 -28.10 20.43
C SER A 120 6.55 -27.69 20.43
N LEU A 121 6.09 -26.92 21.41
CA LEU A 121 4.76 -26.29 21.38
C LEU A 121 4.66 -25.25 20.25
N SER A 122 5.75 -24.50 20.00
CA SER A 122 5.81 -23.59 18.85
C SER A 122 5.75 -24.32 17.51
N GLU A 123 6.39 -25.48 17.40
CA GLU A 123 6.32 -26.36 16.22
C GLU A 123 4.89 -26.89 16.00
N HIS A 124 4.18 -27.27 17.07
CA HIS A 124 2.77 -27.65 16.98
C HIS A 124 1.94 -26.54 16.36
N ALA A 125 2.08 -25.30 16.86
CA ALA A 125 1.36 -24.13 16.33
C ALA A 125 1.73 -23.84 14.87
N ASN A 126 3.01 -23.97 14.49
CA ASN A 126 3.47 -23.78 13.10
C ASN A 126 2.90 -24.84 12.15
N ASN A 127 2.70 -26.07 12.65
CA ASN A 127 2.09 -27.17 11.88
C ASN A 127 0.55 -27.14 11.92
N GLY A 128 -0.05 -26.01 12.31
CA GLY A 128 -1.50 -25.81 12.28
C GLY A 128 -2.26 -26.41 13.46
N TYR A 129 -1.58 -26.99 14.48
CA TYR A 129 -2.26 -27.45 15.68
C TYR A 129 -2.62 -26.24 16.58
N PRO A 130 -3.89 -26.01 16.85
CA PRO A 130 -4.32 -24.85 17.60
C PRO A 130 -4.04 -25.00 19.09
N LEU A 131 -3.28 -24.08 19.67
CA LEU A 131 -3.04 -24.00 21.10
C LEU A 131 -4.14 -23.15 21.77
N TYR A 132 -5.37 -23.68 21.87
CA TYR A 132 -6.53 -22.93 22.39
C TYR A 132 -6.96 -23.35 23.79
N ASP A 133 -6.44 -24.44 24.31
CA ASP A 133 -6.76 -24.86 25.66
C ASP A 133 -6.30 -23.80 26.67
N LYS A 134 -7.22 -23.33 27.52
CA LYS A 134 -6.96 -22.27 28.48
C LYS A 134 -5.87 -22.64 29.47
N ASN A 135 -5.89 -23.88 30.01
CA ASN A 135 -4.92 -24.31 30.99
C ASN A 135 -3.53 -24.42 30.36
N LEU A 136 -3.44 -24.93 29.14
CA LEU A 136 -2.21 -24.98 28.37
C LEU A 136 -1.63 -23.59 28.18
N VAL A 137 -2.46 -22.65 27.70
CA VAL A 137 -2.04 -21.26 27.41
C VAL A 137 -1.59 -20.55 28.70
N GLU A 138 -2.35 -20.67 29.79
CA GLU A 138 -1.99 -20.08 31.07
C GLU A 138 -0.69 -20.68 31.63
N LYS A 139 -0.49 -21.98 31.47
CA LYS A 139 0.75 -22.66 31.87
C LYS A 139 1.96 -22.17 31.08
N VAL A 140 1.85 -22.09 29.74
CA VAL A 140 2.88 -21.49 28.88
C VAL A 140 3.19 -20.06 29.33
N PHE A 141 2.16 -19.25 29.52
CA PHE A 141 2.32 -17.84 29.89
C PHE A 141 2.95 -17.66 31.29
N SER A 142 2.68 -18.58 32.22
CA SER A 142 3.30 -18.56 33.56
C SER A 142 4.82 -18.64 33.52
N LYS A 143 5.39 -19.18 32.44
CA LYS A 143 6.85 -19.30 32.24
C LYS A 143 7.52 -17.98 31.82
N LEU A 144 6.79 -16.87 31.72
CA LEU A 144 7.40 -15.53 31.76
C LEU A 144 8.13 -15.25 33.08
N GLY A 145 7.81 -15.97 34.13
CA GLY A 145 8.53 -15.93 35.42
C GLY A 145 9.62 -16.99 35.56
N ASP A 146 9.98 -17.70 34.50
CA ASP A 146 11.00 -18.76 34.59
C ASP A 146 12.38 -18.17 34.94
N PRO A 147 13.17 -18.80 35.82
CA PRO A 147 14.52 -18.32 36.15
C PRO A 147 15.47 -18.37 34.95
N ASP A 148 15.24 -19.24 33.97
CA ASP A 148 16.05 -19.36 32.77
C ASP A 148 15.59 -18.39 31.68
N VAL A 149 16.51 -17.54 31.21
CA VAL A 149 16.24 -16.51 30.21
C VAL A 149 15.79 -17.08 28.85
N GLU A 150 16.36 -18.22 28.46
CA GLU A 150 16.02 -18.84 27.19
C GLU A 150 14.57 -19.36 27.20
N VAL A 151 14.12 -19.88 28.36
CA VAL A 151 12.71 -20.26 28.53
C VAL A 151 11.81 -19.04 28.43
N ARG A 152 12.14 -17.90 29.08
CA ARG A 152 11.35 -16.66 28.96
C ARG A 152 11.30 -16.14 27.54
N ARG A 153 12.41 -16.19 26.78
CA ARG A 153 12.46 -15.83 25.35
C ARG A 153 11.48 -16.67 24.52
N GLU A 154 11.51 -18.00 24.71
CA GLU A 154 10.62 -18.90 23.97
C GLU A 154 9.13 -18.63 24.27
N VAL A 155 8.77 -18.32 25.53
CA VAL A 155 7.41 -17.91 25.88
C VAL A 155 6.99 -16.70 25.05
N THR A 156 7.81 -15.64 25.01
CA THR A 156 7.46 -14.40 24.29
C THR A 156 7.37 -14.61 22.80
N THR A 157 8.16 -15.53 22.24
CA THR A 157 8.10 -15.92 20.83
C THR A 157 6.80 -16.69 20.50
N LEU A 158 6.27 -17.43 21.48
CA LEU A 158 5.02 -18.17 21.32
C LEU A 158 3.76 -17.31 21.48
N ILE A 159 3.84 -16.14 22.14
CA ILE A 159 2.68 -15.25 22.37
C ILE A 159 1.79 -15.04 21.12
N PRO A 160 2.31 -14.68 19.92
CA PRO A 160 1.45 -14.45 18.76
C PRO A 160 0.60 -15.66 18.36
N ARG A 161 1.05 -16.85 18.69
CA ARG A 161 0.39 -18.12 18.34
C ARG A 161 -0.66 -18.55 19.35
N ILE A 162 -0.46 -18.20 20.62
CA ILE A 162 -1.40 -18.53 21.72
C ILE A 162 -2.43 -17.43 21.96
N VAL A 163 -2.18 -16.20 21.48
CA VAL A 163 -3.08 -15.05 21.65
C VAL A 163 -4.49 -15.35 21.13
N SER A 164 -4.62 -16.06 20.01
CA SER A 164 -5.93 -16.42 19.50
C SER A 164 -6.71 -17.33 20.47
N GLY A 165 -6.02 -18.15 21.26
CA GLY A 165 -6.63 -18.93 22.36
C GLY A 165 -6.97 -18.08 23.58
N LEU A 166 -6.10 -17.11 23.93
CA LEU A 166 -6.35 -16.14 25.01
C LEU A 166 -7.51 -15.18 24.70
N MET A 167 -7.63 -14.78 23.43
CA MET A 167 -8.57 -13.73 22.97
C MET A 167 -9.91 -14.27 22.48
N ARG A 168 -10.01 -15.52 22.11
CA ARG A 168 -11.30 -16.17 21.96
C ARG A 168 -11.83 -16.35 23.37
N GLY A 169 -12.57 -15.36 23.85
CA GLY A 169 -13.39 -15.51 25.04
C GLY A 169 -14.12 -16.84 24.89
N GLY A 170 -13.76 -17.81 25.74
CA GLY A 170 -14.34 -19.14 25.65
C GLY A 170 -15.86 -19.00 25.74
N MET A 171 -16.57 -19.65 24.87
CA MET A 171 -18.00 -19.82 25.08
C MET A 171 -18.16 -20.91 26.12
N GLU A 172 -18.45 -20.52 27.34
CA GLU A 172 -18.81 -21.45 28.39
C GLU A 172 -20.26 -21.92 28.14
N VAL A 173 -20.43 -23.22 28.08
CA VAL A 173 -21.79 -23.79 28.04
C VAL A 173 -22.29 -23.87 29.47
N VAL A 174 -23.15 -22.95 29.84
CA VAL A 174 -23.80 -22.95 31.15
C VAL A 174 -25.23 -23.51 30.99
N GLU A 175 -25.58 -24.46 31.82
CA GLU A 175 -26.95 -24.97 31.86
C GLU A 175 -27.78 -24.08 32.79
N ILE A 176 -28.74 -23.34 32.22
CA ILE A 176 -29.67 -22.51 32.96
C ILE A 176 -31.07 -23.07 32.69
N ASN A 177 -31.74 -23.53 33.74
CA ASN A 177 -33.11 -24.10 33.67
C ASN A 177 -33.25 -25.26 32.65
N GLY A 178 -32.30 -26.17 32.60
CA GLY A 178 -32.29 -27.32 31.70
C GLY A 178 -31.97 -26.99 30.24
N ARG A 179 -31.57 -25.74 29.94
CA ARG A 179 -31.15 -25.31 28.58
C ARG A 179 -29.67 -24.95 28.58
N LYS A 180 -28.95 -25.49 27.61
CA LYS A 180 -27.56 -25.10 27.35
C LYS A 180 -27.51 -23.68 26.76
N VAL A 181 -26.97 -22.73 27.52
CA VAL A 181 -26.78 -21.34 27.11
C VAL A 181 -25.27 -21.09 26.93
N TYR A 182 -24.91 -20.55 25.79
CA TYR A 182 -23.53 -20.16 25.51
C TYR A 182 -23.28 -18.79 26.15
N ARG A 183 -22.42 -18.74 27.15
CA ARG A 183 -21.99 -17.50 27.81
C ARG A 183 -20.60 -17.14 27.33
N SER A 184 -20.43 -15.91 26.85
CA SER A 184 -19.09 -15.37 26.59
C SER A 184 -18.35 -15.16 27.91
N VAL A 185 -17.26 -15.87 28.12
CA VAL A 185 -16.37 -15.62 29.25
C VAL A 185 -15.43 -14.49 28.87
N PRO A 186 -15.34 -13.39 29.66
CA PRO A 186 -14.36 -12.35 29.41
C PRO A 186 -12.96 -12.95 29.41
N SER A 187 -12.21 -12.74 28.33
CA SER A 187 -10.84 -13.21 28.19
C SER A 187 -9.89 -12.25 28.92
N ASN A 188 -9.94 -12.21 30.23
CA ASN A 188 -8.98 -11.48 31.02
C ASN A 188 -7.90 -12.46 31.50
N LEU A 189 -6.63 -12.08 31.36
CA LEU A 189 -5.55 -12.78 32.01
C LEU A 189 -5.82 -12.83 33.51
N ARG A 190 -5.50 -13.97 34.14
CA ARG A 190 -5.51 -14.04 35.59
C ARG A 190 -4.60 -12.95 36.18
N PRO A 191 -4.92 -12.39 37.35
CA PRO A 191 -4.13 -11.30 37.95
C PRO A 191 -2.64 -11.60 38.12
N ASP A 192 -2.29 -12.83 38.45
CA ASP A 192 -0.90 -13.29 38.57
C ASP A 192 -0.15 -13.28 37.23
N LEU A 193 -0.80 -13.74 36.16
CA LEU A 193 -0.23 -13.76 34.83
C LEU A 193 -0.13 -12.31 34.25
N TYR A 194 -1.09 -11.45 34.56
CA TYR A 194 -1.02 -10.05 34.23
C TYR A 194 0.19 -9.38 34.87
N GLN A 195 0.46 -9.66 36.14
CA GLN A 195 1.63 -9.13 36.87
C GLN A 195 2.96 -9.67 36.30
N LEU A 196 3.00 -10.91 35.81
CA LEU A 196 4.16 -11.43 35.08
C LEU A 196 4.42 -10.67 33.80
N ALA A 197 3.38 -10.37 33.01
CA ALA A 197 3.51 -9.59 31.79
C ALA A 197 3.98 -8.15 32.07
N ILE A 198 3.48 -7.51 33.13
CA ILE A 198 3.97 -6.19 33.57
C ILE A 198 5.45 -6.24 33.95
N ARG A 199 5.87 -7.23 34.69
CA ARG A 199 7.30 -7.40 35.05
C ARG A 199 8.18 -7.66 33.84
N ALA A 200 7.69 -8.36 32.84
CA ALA A 200 8.44 -8.65 31.62
C ALA A 200 8.82 -7.41 30.80
N PHE A 201 8.15 -6.24 31.00
CA PHE A 201 8.62 -4.98 30.42
C PHE A 201 9.95 -4.50 31.01
N SER A 202 10.34 -5.01 32.17
CA SER A 202 11.60 -4.70 32.86
C SER A 202 12.48 -5.93 33.00
N ASP A 203 12.28 -6.95 32.16
CA ASP A 203 13.12 -8.13 32.14
C ASP A 203 14.58 -7.76 31.87
N GLU A 204 15.51 -8.50 32.45
CA GLU A 204 16.95 -8.32 32.23
C GLU A 204 17.32 -8.50 30.74
N ASP A 205 16.56 -9.34 30.02
CA ASP A 205 16.80 -9.67 28.63
C ASP A 205 16.03 -8.75 27.67
N ALA A 206 16.76 -8.14 26.73
CA ALA A 206 16.20 -7.21 25.77
C ALA A 206 15.19 -7.84 24.78
N ILE A 207 15.36 -9.14 24.46
CA ILE A 207 14.43 -9.84 23.55
C ILE A 207 13.09 -10.06 24.26
N VAL A 208 13.11 -10.40 25.55
CA VAL A 208 11.90 -10.51 26.35
C VAL A 208 11.18 -9.17 26.43
N ARG A 209 11.91 -8.06 26.76
CA ARG A 209 11.32 -6.71 26.80
C ARG A 209 10.74 -6.30 25.46
N GLN A 210 11.47 -6.50 24.36
CA GLN A 210 11.01 -6.17 23.01
C GLN A 210 9.74 -6.93 22.63
N ASN A 211 9.73 -8.25 22.85
CA ASN A 211 8.62 -9.10 22.46
C ASN A 211 7.37 -8.81 23.28
N ILE A 212 7.48 -8.66 24.60
CA ILE A 212 6.31 -8.34 25.42
C ILE A 212 5.74 -6.97 25.03
N LEU A 213 6.59 -5.99 24.75
CA LEU A 213 6.19 -4.67 24.26
C LEU A 213 5.50 -4.77 22.89
N LYS A 214 5.98 -5.60 22.00
CA LYS A 214 5.39 -5.85 20.68
C LYS A 214 3.99 -6.45 20.78
N TYR A 215 3.75 -7.34 21.75
CA TYR A 215 2.51 -8.11 21.84
C TYR A 215 1.56 -7.69 22.96
N HIS A 216 1.90 -6.71 23.81
CA HIS A 216 1.12 -6.32 24.99
C HIS A 216 -0.36 -6.01 24.70
N GLN A 217 -0.66 -5.39 23.56
CA GLN A 217 -2.04 -5.06 23.18
C GLN A 217 -2.86 -6.32 22.88
N TYR A 218 -2.24 -7.29 22.23
CA TYR A 218 -2.89 -8.56 21.91
C TYR A 218 -3.24 -9.35 23.17
N ILE A 219 -2.43 -9.23 24.21
CA ILE A 219 -2.69 -9.85 25.52
C ILE A 219 -3.42 -8.89 26.49
N ARG A 220 -3.91 -7.75 25.99
CA ARG A 220 -4.66 -6.74 26.76
C ARG A 220 -3.93 -6.26 28.02
N VAL A 221 -2.62 -6.22 28.00
CA VAL A 221 -1.82 -5.63 29.07
C VAL A 221 -1.61 -4.15 28.78
N SER A 222 -2.01 -3.29 29.70
CA SER A 222 -1.78 -1.85 29.58
C SER A 222 -0.29 -1.53 29.72
N LEU A 223 0.15 -0.52 28.95
CA LEU A 223 1.51 0.01 29.02
C LEU A 223 1.46 1.36 29.76
N PRO A 224 1.84 1.41 31.06
CA PRO A 224 1.88 2.68 31.80
C PRO A 224 2.88 3.66 31.18
N ALA A 225 2.60 4.96 31.28
CA ALA A 225 3.51 5.99 30.76
C ALA A 225 4.92 5.92 31.36
N SER A 226 5.04 5.66 32.67
CA SER A 226 6.34 5.47 33.31
C SER A 226 7.13 4.28 32.75
N THR A 227 6.47 3.16 32.52
CA THR A 227 7.09 1.99 31.88
C THR A 227 7.52 2.32 30.45
N LEU A 228 6.67 3.03 29.68
CA LEU A 228 7.01 3.45 28.33
C LEU A 228 8.22 4.39 28.31
N VAL A 229 8.30 5.36 29.23
CA VAL A 229 9.46 6.27 29.33
C VAL A 229 10.75 5.48 29.60
N ASN A 230 10.71 4.48 30.48
CA ASN A 230 11.87 3.63 30.74
C ASN A 230 12.29 2.85 29.47
N LEU A 231 11.34 2.27 28.74
CA LEU A 231 11.59 1.53 27.51
C LEU A 231 12.07 2.43 26.36
N LEU A 232 11.64 3.69 26.31
CA LEU A 232 12.17 4.69 25.38
C LEU A 232 13.63 5.06 25.69
N GLY A 233 14.08 4.85 26.93
CA GLY A 233 15.47 5.00 27.37
C GLY A 233 16.24 3.68 27.48
N ASP A 234 15.72 2.60 26.93
CA ASP A 234 16.33 1.27 27.03
C ASP A 234 17.75 1.25 26.45
N PRO A 235 18.71 0.53 27.07
CA PRO A 235 20.06 0.40 26.51
C PRO A 235 20.09 -0.37 25.19
N ASP A 236 19.07 -1.17 24.88
CA ASP A 236 18.96 -1.89 23.61
C ASP A 236 18.11 -1.09 22.60
N GLN A 237 18.72 -0.72 21.50
CA GLN A 237 18.08 0.08 20.44
C GLN A 237 16.82 -0.58 19.84
N ARG A 238 16.77 -1.90 19.79
CA ARG A 238 15.57 -2.62 19.28
C ARG A 238 14.37 -2.39 20.18
N VAL A 239 14.60 -2.34 21.50
CA VAL A 239 13.57 -2.03 22.49
C VAL A 239 13.12 -0.57 22.35
N GLN A 240 14.06 0.38 22.18
CA GLN A 240 13.74 1.79 21.95
C GLN A 240 12.87 1.98 20.71
N LEU A 241 13.23 1.34 19.58
CA LEU A 241 12.46 1.41 18.33
C LEU A 241 11.05 0.84 18.47
N GLU A 242 10.90 -0.27 19.20
CA GLU A 242 9.58 -0.84 19.48
C GLU A 242 8.77 0.08 20.41
N ALA A 243 9.41 0.69 21.41
CA ALA A 243 8.78 1.64 22.32
C ALA A 243 8.27 2.89 21.61
N LEU A 244 9.06 3.43 20.67
CA LEU A 244 8.64 4.53 19.78
C LEU A 244 7.37 4.18 18.99
N GLY A 245 7.24 2.92 18.54
CA GLY A 245 6.03 2.44 17.88
C GLY A 245 4.79 2.37 18.79
N ARG A 246 4.93 2.50 20.11
CA ARG A 246 3.86 2.38 21.12
C ARG A 246 3.47 3.69 21.79
N VAL A 247 4.05 4.80 21.36
CA VAL A 247 3.85 6.13 21.99
C VAL A 247 2.40 6.59 21.95
N TYR A 248 1.65 6.25 20.92
CA TYR A 248 0.31 6.83 20.64
C TYR A 248 -0.67 6.71 21.82
N SER A 249 -0.62 5.62 22.61
CA SER A 249 -1.50 5.43 23.78
C SER A 249 -1.18 6.37 24.95
N ASN A 250 0.03 6.91 24.99
CA ASN A 250 0.55 7.80 26.03
C ASN A 250 1.05 9.13 25.49
N ALA A 251 0.73 9.47 24.24
CA ALA A 251 1.26 10.63 23.53
C ALA A 251 0.92 11.98 24.15
N SER A 252 -0.14 12.07 24.97
CA SER A 252 -0.50 13.28 25.71
C SER A 252 0.25 13.44 27.03
N GLN A 253 0.94 12.41 27.51
CA GLN A 253 1.62 12.43 28.78
C GLN A 253 2.93 13.23 28.69
N ARG A 254 3.08 14.26 29.57
CA ARG A 254 4.24 15.16 29.55
C ARG A 254 5.57 14.43 29.57
N ALA A 255 5.75 13.46 30.46
CA ALA A 255 6.98 12.70 30.58
C ALA A 255 7.35 11.92 29.29
N VAL A 256 6.34 11.45 28.53
CA VAL A 256 6.56 10.80 27.24
C VAL A 256 6.99 11.83 26.19
N VAL A 257 6.34 12.99 26.14
CA VAL A 257 6.71 14.08 25.23
C VAL A 257 8.15 14.52 25.46
N ASP A 258 8.54 14.73 26.73
CA ASP A 258 9.90 15.15 27.09
C ASP A 258 10.94 14.09 26.67
N LYS A 259 10.61 12.80 26.81
CA LYS A 259 11.49 11.72 26.36
C LYS A 259 11.60 11.64 24.83
N ILE A 260 10.53 11.91 24.10
CA ILE A 260 10.57 12.00 22.63
C ILE A 260 11.42 13.21 22.19
N GLU A 261 11.33 14.34 22.89
CA GLU A 261 12.19 15.50 22.62
C GLU A 261 13.68 15.17 22.86
N GLU A 262 14.00 14.43 23.93
CA GLU A 262 15.37 13.93 24.15
C GLU A 262 15.83 13.04 22.99
N LEU A 263 15.01 12.07 22.58
CA LEU A 263 15.31 11.13 21.49
C LEU A 263 15.40 11.80 20.11
N SER A 264 14.83 13.00 19.94
CA SER A 264 15.01 13.78 18.71
C SER A 264 16.47 14.20 18.46
N LYS A 265 17.32 14.13 19.49
CA LYS A 265 18.76 14.42 19.46
C LYS A 265 19.63 13.16 19.61
N HIS A 266 19.05 11.97 19.46
CA HIS A 266 19.76 10.71 19.62
C HIS A 266 20.85 10.56 18.61
N ALA A 267 22.00 9.92 18.98
CA ALA A 267 23.12 9.72 18.07
C ALA A 267 22.75 8.88 16.86
N ASP A 268 21.90 7.87 17.04
CA ASP A 268 21.43 6.99 15.96
C ASP A 268 20.37 7.69 15.09
N LYS A 269 20.66 7.79 13.80
CA LYS A 269 19.75 8.36 12.78
C LYS A 269 18.39 7.63 12.70
N GLY A 270 18.40 6.30 12.84
CA GLY A 270 17.18 5.50 12.76
C GLY A 270 16.19 5.85 13.89
N ILE A 271 16.70 6.11 15.09
CA ILE A 271 15.91 6.61 16.22
C ILE A 271 15.35 8.00 15.87
N ARG A 272 16.18 8.93 15.37
CA ARG A 272 15.71 10.28 15.00
C ARG A 272 14.64 10.25 13.91
N LEU A 273 14.81 9.43 12.87
CA LEU A 273 13.77 9.23 11.84
C LEU A 273 12.48 8.67 12.43
N LYS A 274 12.58 7.73 13.35
CA LYS A 274 11.39 7.19 14.04
C LYS A 274 10.69 8.22 14.92
N VAL A 275 11.45 9.16 15.51
CA VAL A 275 10.89 10.30 16.23
C VAL A 275 10.09 11.23 15.32
N VAL A 276 10.52 11.45 14.08
CA VAL A 276 9.73 12.21 13.08
C VAL A 276 8.37 11.55 12.85
N ASP A 277 8.34 10.22 12.66
CA ASP A 277 7.09 9.47 12.50
C ASP A 277 6.17 9.63 13.73
N VAL A 278 6.74 9.46 14.92
CA VAL A 278 6.01 9.61 16.20
C VAL A 278 5.45 11.02 16.34
N ALA A 279 6.26 12.05 16.05
CA ALA A 279 5.83 13.43 16.16
C ALA A 279 4.73 13.79 15.15
N ARG A 280 4.79 13.23 13.91
CA ARG A 280 3.72 13.34 12.93
C ARG A 280 2.41 12.75 13.46
N ASP A 281 2.44 11.51 13.91
CA ASP A 281 1.24 10.76 14.29
C ASP A 281 0.65 11.25 15.61
N SER A 282 1.50 11.78 16.50
CA SER A 282 1.12 12.20 17.85
C SER A 282 0.79 13.71 17.97
N ASN A 283 1.04 14.49 16.92
CA ASN A 283 0.80 15.96 16.92
C ASN A 283 -0.61 16.36 17.37
N ARG A 284 -1.64 15.57 17.08
CA ARG A 284 -3.03 15.80 17.51
C ARG A 284 -3.25 15.67 19.02
N TYR A 285 -2.34 14.99 19.73
CA TYR A 285 -2.47 14.72 21.15
C TYR A 285 -1.73 15.76 22.02
N HIS A 286 -0.65 16.36 21.49
CA HIS A 286 0.11 17.35 22.22
C HIS A 286 0.85 18.32 21.26
N PRO A 287 0.73 19.67 21.46
CA PRO A 287 1.31 20.67 20.53
C PRO A 287 2.84 20.67 20.49
N ALA A 288 3.51 20.17 21.51
CA ALA A 288 4.98 20.09 21.57
C ALA A 288 5.58 19.25 20.44
N TYR A 289 4.85 18.27 19.90
CA TYR A 289 5.34 17.46 18.76
C TYR A 289 5.67 18.30 17.52
N ARG A 290 4.91 19.39 17.27
CA ARG A 290 5.29 20.35 16.22
C ARG A 290 6.58 21.09 16.55
N GLY A 291 6.81 21.43 17.82
CA GLY A 291 8.06 22.01 18.30
C GLY A 291 9.25 21.07 18.04
N ILE A 292 9.08 19.78 18.33
CA ILE A 292 10.08 18.74 18.07
C ILE A 292 10.37 18.68 16.57
N LEU A 293 9.37 18.61 15.69
CA LEU A 293 9.58 18.63 14.23
C LEU A 293 10.32 19.90 13.78
N ARG A 294 9.97 21.09 14.32
CA ARG A 294 10.70 22.33 13.98
C ARG A 294 12.18 22.25 14.38
N SER A 295 12.50 21.69 15.54
CA SER A 295 13.89 21.51 15.94
C SER A 295 14.65 20.54 15.00
N MET A 296 13.96 19.48 14.55
CA MET A 296 14.53 18.47 13.67
C MET A 296 14.73 18.93 12.22
N THR A 297 14.13 20.07 11.80
CA THR A 297 14.51 20.66 10.50
C THR A 297 15.94 21.22 10.48
N LYS A 298 16.59 21.31 11.64
CA LYS A 298 17.98 21.72 11.80
C LYS A 298 18.92 20.53 12.01
N ASP A 299 18.43 19.31 11.88
CA ASP A 299 19.25 18.08 12.03
C ASP A 299 20.44 18.10 11.05
N GLU A 300 21.56 17.54 11.47
CA GLU A 300 22.74 17.40 10.63
C GLU A 300 22.50 16.50 9.42
N ASP A 301 21.67 15.46 9.59
CA ASP A 301 21.33 14.52 8.54
C ASP A 301 20.23 15.09 7.62
N PRO A 302 20.50 15.20 6.31
CA PRO A 302 19.54 15.80 5.36
C PRO A 302 18.24 14.99 5.21
N GLU A 303 18.25 13.70 5.49
CA GLU A 303 17.04 12.88 5.43
C GLU A 303 16.11 13.20 6.61
N VAL A 304 16.67 13.30 7.83
CA VAL A 304 15.90 13.69 9.03
C VAL A 304 15.31 15.10 8.85
N THR A 305 16.16 16.06 8.40
CA THR A 305 15.71 17.43 8.05
C THR A 305 14.57 17.41 7.06
N SER A 306 14.71 16.66 5.97
CA SER A 306 13.72 16.60 4.90
C SER A 306 12.40 16.01 5.38
N MET A 307 12.45 14.91 6.13
CA MET A 307 11.26 14.27 6.69
C MET A 307 10.52 15.19 7.66
N ALA A 308 11.25 15.83 8.59
CA ALA A 308 10.64 16.76 9.54
C ALA A 308 9.99 17.98 8.87
N ALA A 309 10.67 18.57 7.89
CA ALA A 309 10.16 19.72 7.14
C ALA A 309 8.91 19.38 6.32
N VAL A 310 8.90 18.23 5.68
CA VAL A 310 7.74 17.75 4.91
C VAL A 310 6.52 17.58 5.82
N GLU A 311 6.69 17.02 7.01
CA GLU A 311 5.57 16.84 7.94
C GLU A 311 5.05 18.20 8.47
N LEU A 312 5.94 19.17 8.71
CA LEU A 312 5.52 20.54 9.05
C LEU A 312 4.73 21.21 7.92
N ALA A 313 5.18 21.03 6.65
CA ALA A 313 4.45 21.55 5.51
C ALA A 313 3.05 20.93 5.36
N ARG A 314 2.89 19.65 5.68
CA ARG A 314 1.57 18.97 5.74
C ARG A 314 0.65 19.60 6.81
N PHE A 315 1.21 20.11 7.88
CA PHE A 315 0.46 20.85 8.90
C PHE A 315 0.22 22.32 8.54
N GLY A 316 0.59 22.73 7.32
CA GLY A 316 0.39 24.09 6.80
C GLY A 316 1.45 25.09 7.28
N GLU A 317 2.58 24.63 7.84
CA GLU A 317 3.66 25.52 8.25
C GLU A 317 4.55 25.90 7.06
N ARG A 318 4.97 27.17 7.02
CA ARG A 318 5.93 27.64 6.04
C ARG A 318 7.33 27.10 6.37
N ILE A 319 7.98 26.50 5.39
CA ILE A 319 9.33 25.98 5.54
C ILE A 319 10.35 27.04 5.16
N ALA A 320 11.44 27.13 5.92
CA ALA A 320 12.52 28.08 5.68
C ALA A 320 13.27 27.75 4.37
N GLY A 321 13.73 28.76 3.64
CA GLY A 321 14.33 28.59 2.32
C GLY A 321 15.60 27.74 2.32
N ASP A 322 16.43 27.84 3.35
CA ASP A 322 17.63 27.00 3.54
C ASP A 322 17.28 25.51 3.73
N VAL A 323 16.18 25.23 4.43
CA VAL A 323 15.66 23.85 4.59
C VAL A 323 15.15 23.31 3.26
N ILE A 324 14.42 24.12 2.47
CA ILE A 324 13.96 23.75 1.13
C ILE A 324 15.14 23.43 0.22
N GLU A 325 16.20 24.23 0.29
CA GLU A 325 17.43 23.99 -0.47
C GLU A 325 18.09 22.67 -0.06
N ARG A 326 18.17 22.36 1.23
CA ARG A 326 18.70 21.06 1.72
C ARG A 326 17.87 19.88 1.22
N ILE A 327 16.54 19.99 1.21
CA ILE A 327 15.63 18.96 0.64
C ILE A 327 15.93 18.77 -0.83
N LYS A 328 16.05 19.86 -1.59
CA LYS A 328 16.35 19.84 -3.01
C LYS A 328 17.69 19.13 -3.28
N GLN A 329 18.73 19.49 -2.54
CA GLN A 329 20.05 18.86 -2.68
C GLN A 329 20.03 17.37 -2.30
N TYR A 330 19.32 16.99 -1.24
CA TYR A 330 19.14 15.59 -0.86
C TYR A 330 18.48 14.77 -1.99
N LEU A 331 17.41 15.29 -2.58
CA LEU A 331 16.69 14.62 -3.67
C LEU A 331 17.53 14.56 -4.96
N LEU A 332 18.29 15.62 -5.29
CA LEU A 332 19.18 15.65 -6.46
C LEU A 332 20.35 14.67 -6.33
N ALA A 333 20.83 14.44 -5.11
CA ALA A 333 21.90 13.48 -4.84
C ALA A 333 21.44 12.02 -4.77
N ALA A 334 20.12 11.77 -4.74
CA ALA A 334 19.57 10.43 -4.58
C ALA A 334 19.86 9.56 -5.82
N ARG A 335 20.55 8.43 -5.63
CA ARG A 335 20.88 7.49 -6.73
C ARG A 335 19.75 6.54 -7.10
N GLY A 336 18.64 6.52 -6.32
CA GLY A 336 17.52 5.61 -6.52
C GLY A 336 16.30 5.99 -5.69
N MET A 337 15.23 5.19 -5.83
CA MET A 337 13.94 5.40 -5.17
C MET A 337 13.85 4.54 -3.90
N SER A 338 14.61 4.90 -2.86
CA SER A 338 14.38 4.31 -1.54
C SER A 338 12.98 4.68 -1.01
N SER A 339 12.52 3.99 0.02
CA SER A 339 11.25 4.30 0.67
C SER A 339 11.21 5.76 1.16
N GLN A 340 12.30 6.23 1.76
CA GLN A 340 12.45 7.58 2.28
C GLN A 340 12.46 8.63 1.17
N VAL A 341 13.27 8.42 0.12
CA VAL A 341 13.29 9.30 -1.07
C VAL A 341 11.89 9.40 -1.68
N THR A 342 11.20 8.27 -1.79
CA THR A 342 9.84 8.22 -2.30
C THR A 342 8.88 9.03 -1.42
N THR A 343 8.93 8.84 -0.11
CA THR A 343 8.09 9.56 0.85
C THR A 343 8.33 11.08 0.77
N ILE A 344 9.58 11.52 0.78
CA ILE A 344 9.95 12.94 0.69
C ILE A 344 9.50 13.50 -0.66
N LEU A 345 9.81 12.80 -1.76
CA LEU A 345 9.47 13.23 -3.11
C LEU A 345 7.97 13.50 -3.27
N TYR A 346 7.12 12.58 -2.79
CA TYR A 346 5.67 12.82 -2.89
C TYR A 346 5.16 13.88 -1.92
N ALA A 347 5.80 14.02 -0.78
CA ALA A 347 5.36 14.93 0.27
C ALA A 347 5.78 16.38 0.04
N VAL A 348 6.82 16.63 -0.76
CA VAL A 348 7.24 17.99 -1.19
C VAL A 348 6.08 18.77 -1.81
N SER A 349 5.09 18.09 -2.40
CA SER A 349 3.90 18.76 -2.94
C SER A 349 3.10 19.54 -1.87
N ALA A 350 3.21 19.18 -0.60
CA ALA A 350 2.59 19.93 0.49
C ALA A 350 3.18 21.35 0.67
N MET A 351 4.38 21.61 0.15
CA MET A 351 5.05 22.91 0.19
C MET A 351 4.52 23.91 -0.86
N GLY A 352 3.53 23.52 -1.69
CA GLY A 352 2.92 24.40 -2.67
C GLY A 352 3.94 24.95 -3.70
N LYS A 353 4.06 26.29 -3.77
CA LYS A 353 4.97 26.95 -4.73
C LYS A 353 6.45 26.60 -4.51
N ASP A 354 6.87 26.47 -3.27
CA ASP A 354 8.24 26.10 -2.92
C ASP A 354 8.52 24.65 -3.36
N GLY A 355 7.56 23.77 -3.17
CA GLY A 355 7.62 22.40 -3.69
C GLY A 355 7.69 22.35 -5.21
N ALA A 356 6.98 23.23 -5.91
CA ALA A 356 7.07 23.31 -7.38
C ALA A 356 8.49 23.65 -7.85
N GLN A 357 9.23 24.49 -7.13
CA GLN A 357 10.64 24.81 -7.46
C GLN A 357 11.55 23.60 -7.25
N VAL A 358 11.35 22.82 -6.18
CA VAL A 358 12.08 21.57 -5.98
C VAL A 358 11.84 20.61 -7.14
N TYR A 359 10.57 20.40 -7.54
CA TYR A 359 10.27 19.52 -8.67
C TYR A 359 10.86 20.03 -9.98
N ARG A 360 10.86 21.34 -10.22
CA ARG A 360 11.51 21.91 -11.41
C ARG A 360 12.99 21.51 -11.49
N ALA A 361 13.72 21.61 -10.39
CA ALA A 361 15.13 21.18 -10.37
C ALA A 361 15.28 19.67 -10.66
N LEU A 362 14.33 18.87 -10.21
CA LEU A 362 14.34 17.40 -10.41
C LEU A 362 13.93 16.98 -11.83
N THR A 363 13.43 17.87 -12.69
CA THR A 363 13.13 17.54 -14.09
C THR A 363 14.36 17.20 -14.90
N GLU A 364 15.55 17.55 -14.41
CA GLU A 364 16.86 17.25 -15.03
C GLU A 364 17.62 16.12 -14.32
N HIS A 365 16.98 15.44 -13.36
CA HIS A 365 17.61 14.39 -12.57
C HIS A 365 18.08 13.21 -13.44
N SER A 366 19.18 12.54 -13.06
CA SER A 366 19.73 11.39 -13.80
C SER A 366 18.75 10.21 -13.93
N SER A 367 17.94 9.94 -12.90
CA SER A 367 16.91 8.91 -12.91
C SER A 367 15.67 9.36 -13.67
N SER A 368 15.27 8.62 -14.71
CA SER A 368 14.04 8.90 -15.48
C SER A 368 12.78 8.82 -14.62
N LYS A 369 12.77 7.91 -13.63
CA LYS A 369 11.64 7.79 -12.67
C LYS A 369 11.48 9.05 -11.82
N MET A 370 12.59 9.65 -11.37
CA MET A 370 12.58 10.93 -10.66
C MET A 370 12.09 12.05 -11.57
N ARG A 371 12.62 12.14 -12.81
CA ARG A 371 12.16 13.14 -13.79
C ARG A 371 10.67 13.03 -14.11
N SER A 372 10.17 11.81 -14.31
CA SER A 372 8.74 11.56 -14.59
C SER A 372 7.83 12.08 -13.47
N ILE A 373 8.13 11.76 -12.22
CA ILE A 373 7.37 12.25 -11.06
C ILE A 373 7.52 13.76 -10.93
N ALA A 374 8.74 14.27 -11.10
CA ALA A 374 9.02 15.70 -11.02
C ALA A 374 8.21 16.51 -12.04
N TRP A 375 8.18 16.11 -13.29
CA TRP A 375 7.38 16.74 -14.33
C TRP A 375 5.88 16.74 -13.99
N GLN A 376 5.34 15.58 -13.59
CA GLN A 376 3.93 15.48 -13.24
C GLN A 376 3.55 16.43 -12.10
N ARG A 377 4.37 16.46 -11.04
CA ARG A 377 4.11 17.31 -9.86
C ARG A 377 4.35 18.79 -10.15
N TYR A 378 5.42 19.12 -10.87
CA TYR A 378 5.72 20.48 -11.25
C TYR A 378 4.56 21.11 -12.04
N LEU A 379 4.09 20.43 -13.08
CA LEU A 379 2.98 20.92 -13.91
C LEU A 379 1.67 21.05 -13.11
N SER A 380 1.43 20.15 -12.17
CA SER A 380 0.24 20.21 -11.32
C SER A 380 0.25 21.39 -10.35
N LEU A 381 1.39 21.63 -9.67
CA LEU A 381 1.49 22.65 -8.62
C LEU A 381 1.67 24.07 -9.16
N SER A 382 2.40 24.21 -10.25
CA SER A 382 2.69 25.53 -10.86
C SER A 382 1.62 26.01 -11.82
N SER A 383 0.58 25.21 -12.13
CA SER A 383 -0.28 25.38 -13.29
C SER A 383 0.52 25.54 -14.59
N GLY A 384 1.70 24.94 -14.63
CA GLY A 384 2.67 25.07 -15.73
C GLY A 384 2.18 24.51 -17.05
N TRP A 385 1.11 23.69 -17.03
CA TRP A 385 0.42 23.21 -18.22
C TRP A 385 -0.14 24.36 -19.09
N GLN A 386 -0.40 25.54 -18.52
CA GLN A 386 -0.88 26.73 -19.24
C GLN A 386 0.22 27.41 -20.07
N ASN A 387 1.49 27.16 -19.75
CA ASN A 387 2.61 27.77 -20.43
C ASN A 387 3.45 26.70 -21.15
N PRO A 388 3.30 26.55 -22.47
CA PRO A 388 4.03 25.56 -23.26
C PRO A 388 5.55 25.64 -23.11
N GLU A 389 6.13 26.80 -22.93
CA GLU A 389 7.58 26.96 -22.77
C GLU A 389 8.13 26.23 -21.52
N LEU A 390 7.27 25.95 -20.54
CA LEU A 390 7.69 25.23 -19.33
C LEU A 390 7.77 23.71 -19.52
N TRP A 391 6.99 23.12 -20.43
CA TRP A 391 6.94 21.67 -20.61
C TRP A 391 7.48 21.17 -21.97
N LEU A 392 7.55 22.03 -22.98
CA LEU A 392 8.16 21.67 -24.28
C LEU A 392 9.56 21.06 -24.16
N PRO A 393 10.47 21.57 -23.30
CA PRO A 393 11.78 20.94 -23.11
C PRO A 393 11.69 19.48 -22.66
N GLY A 394 10.72 19.14 -21.82
CA GLY A 394 10.51 17.78 -21.36
C GLY A 394 10.02 16.81 -22.44
N MET A 395 9.43 17.32 -23.54
CA MET A 395 9.03 16.50 -24.68
C MET A 395 10.20 15.94 -25.49
N THR A 396 11.42 16.44 -25.23
CA THR A 396 12.66 15.93 -25.83
C THR A 396 13.37 14.88 -24.96
N ASP A 397 12.79 14.53 -23.78
CA ASP A 397 13.40 13.52 -22.91
C ASP A 397 13.52 12.18 -23.64
N ARG A 398 14.69 11.54 -23.51
CA ARG A 398 14.96 10.22 -24.11
C ARG A 398 14.07 9.10 -23.58
N ASP A 399 13.61 9.23 -22.33
CA ASP A 399 12.77 8.22 -21.68
C ASP A 399 11.29 8.46 -21.98
N LYS A 400 10.66 7.47 -22.61
CA LYS A 400 9.24 7.55 -22.98
C LYS A 400 8.34 7.76 -21.75
N GLY A 401 8.66 7.16 -20.59
CA GLY A 401 7.87 7.31 -19.37
C GLY A 401 7.88 8.74 -18.83
N VAL A 402 8.94 9.52 -19.11
CA VAL A 402 8.99 10.94 -18.78
C VAL A 402 8.06 11.72 -19.72
N ARG A 403 8.14 11.49 -21.03
CA ARG A 403 7.26 12.14 -22.00
C ARG A 403 5.79 11.78 -21.75
N ASP A 404 5.47 10.51 -21.49
CA ASP A 404 4.12 10.06 -21.14
C ASP A 404 3.58 10.80 -19.90
N ALA A 405 4.40 10.99 -18.85
CA ALA A 405 3.98 11.70 -17.64
C ALA A 405 3.60 13.17 -17.93
N ILE A 406 4.33 13.82 -18.83
CA ILE A 406 4.01 15.19 -19.29
C ILE A 406 2.72 15.17 -20.11
N LEU A 407 2.63 14.30 -21.11
CA LEU A 407 1.46 14.17 -21.98
C LEU A 407 0.18 13.90 -21.19
N MET A 408 0.25 13.01 -20.20
CA MET A 408 -0.87 12.75 -19.28
C MET A 408 -1.27 14.00 -18.47
N SER A 409 -0.29 14.79 -18.04
CA SER A 409 -0.54 16.02 -17.28
C SER A 409 -1.19 17.12 -18.14
N LEU A 410 -0.93 17.10 -19.46
CA LEU A 410 -1.46 18.07 -20.42
C LEU A 410 -2.81 17.67 -21.01
N ARG A 411 -3.18 16.39 -20.91
CA ARG A 411 -4.38 15.84 -21.56
C ARG A 411 -5.65 16.62 -21.18
N GLY A 412 -6.36 17.13 -22.17
CA GLY A 412 -7.61 17.88 -22.00
C GLY A 412 -7.44 19.28 -21.36
N ARG A 413 -6.21 19.71 -21.10
CA ARG A 413 -5.90 21.00 -20.46
C ARG A 413 -5.34 22.03 -21.45
N VAL A 414 -4.60 21.58 -22.44
CA VAL A 414 -4.04 22.45 -23.49
C VAL A 414 -5.16 22.77 -24.46
N LYS A 415 -5.53 24.06 -24.56
CA LYS A 415 -6.63 24.51 -25.42
C LYS A 415 -6.17 24.90 -26.82
N SER A 416 -5.02 25.57 -26.91
CA SER A 416 -4.43 25.96 -28.19
C SER A 416 -2.92 26.11 -28.04
N LEU A 417 -2.19 25.78 -29.09
CA LEU A 417 -0.76 26.00 -29.21
C LEU A 417 -0.51 27.01 -30.30
N LYS A 418 0.47 27.89 -30.09
CA LYS A 418 0.97 28.76 -31.15
C LYS A 418 1.65 27.93 -32.24
N MET A 419 1.70 28.45 -33.46
CA MET A 419 2.33 27.79 -34.59
C MET A 419 3.74 27.29 -34.29
N GLU A 420 4.60 28.13 -33.70
CA GLU A 420 5.98 27.74 -33.34
C GLU A 420 6.03 26.56 -32.35
N GLN A 421 5.11 26.55 -31.37
CA GLN A 421 5.03 25.49 -30.36
C GLN A 421 4.56 24.18 -30.97
N LEU A 422 3.57 24.26 -31.86
CA LEU A 422 3.09 23.08 -32.59
C LEU A 422 4.18 22.54 -33.51
N GLY A 423 4.92 23.40 -34.19
CA GLY A 423 6.06 23.04 -35.05
C GLY A 423 7.13 22.25 -34.29
N LYS A 424 7.45 22.62 -33.04
CA LYS A 424 8.39 21.87 -32.17
C LYS A 424 7.88 20.45 -31.87
N LEU A 425 6.56 20.26 -31.76
CA LEU A 425 5.98 18.94 -31.49
C LEU A 425 5.92 18.09 -32.77
N VAL A 426 5.55 18.70 -33.91
CA VAL A 426 5.52 18.04 -35.23
C VAL A 426 6.91 17.55 -35.63
N GLY A 427 7.93 18.38 -35.44
CA GLY A 427 9.32 18.01 -35.73
C GLY A 427 9.97 17.05 -34.74
N SER A 428 9.24 16.51 -33.77
CA SER A 428 9.80 15.60 -32.78
C SER A 428 10.20 14.26 -33.41
N GLN A 429 11.37 13.74 -33.00
CA GLN A 429 11.79 12.38 -33.36
C GLN A 429 10.92 11.27 -32.69
N TYR A 430 10.09 11.63 -31.72
CA TYR A 430 9.30 10.68 -30.94
C TYR A 430 7.85 10.64 -31.44
N PRO A 431 7.35 9.47 -31.88
CA PRO A 431 5.97 9.32 -32.38
C PRO A 431 4.91 9.73 -31.35
N ASP A 432 5.10 9.42 -30.05
CA ASP A 432 4.19 9.80 -28.97
C ASP A 432 3.99 11.34 -28.89
N VAL A 433 5.04 12.11 -29.15
CA VAL A 433 4.99 13.58 -29.19
C VAL A 433 4.28 14.06 -30.46
N ARG A 434 4.56 13.45 -31.62
CA ARG A 434 3.88 13.77 -32.88
C ARG A 434 2.39 13.39 -32.84
N ILE A 435 2.02 12.30 -32.12
CA ILE A 435 0.60 11.96 -31.85
C ILE A 435 -0.07 13.09 -31.06
N PHE A 436 0.59 13.64 -30.05
CA PHE A 436 0.05 14.77 -29.29
C PHE A 436 -0.07 16.02 -30.14
N ALA A 437 0.86 16.28 -31.08
CA ALA A 437 0.74 17.33 -32.06
C ALA A 437 -0.51 17.15 -32.93
N GLY A 438 -0.75 15.95 -33.46
CA GLY A 438 -1.96 15.61 -34.23
C GLY A 438 -3.26 15.85 -33.45
N GLN A 439 -3.28 15.47 -32.15
CA GLN A 439 -4.42 15.77 -31.26
C GLN A 439 -4.60 17.28 -31.05
N SER A 440 -3.51 18.04 -30.96
CA SER A 440 -3.54 19.47 -30.74
C SER A 440 -4.08 20.26 -31.95
N LEU A 441 -4.06 19.68 -33.16
CA LEU A 441 -4.68 20.26 -34.35
C LEU A 441 -6.17 20.52 -34.18
N MET A 442 -6.85 19.80 -33.30
CA MET A 442 -8.28 20.03 -33.01
C MET A 442 -8.59 21.47 -32.59
N THR A 443 -7.67 22.11 -31.90
CA THR A 443 -7.83 23.43 -31.29
C THR A 443 -6.82 24.46 -31.81
N ALA A 444 -5.97 24.09 -32.76
CA ALA A 444 -5.02 24.98 -33.42
C ALA A 444 -5.74 26.03 -34.29
N ASP A 445 -5.11 27.17 -34.55
CA ASP A 445 -5.62 28.11 -35.55
C ASP A 445 -5.56 27.52 -36.97
N GLN A 446 -6.21 28.17 -37.92
CA GLN A 446 -6.30 27.64 -39.29
C GLN A 446 -4.94 27.62 -39.97
N GLU A 447 -4.11 28.64 -39.75
CA GLU A 447 -2.78 28.74 -40.33
C GLU A 447 -1.87 27.61 -39.88
N ALA A 448 -1.81 27.32 -38.56
CA ALA A 448 -1.04 26.21 -38.01
C ALA A 448 -1.56 24.85 -38.49
N PHE A 449 -2.88 24.74 -38.65
CA PHE A 449 -3.50 23.55 -39.20
C PHE A 449 -3.09 23.32 -40.66
N ASP A 450 -3.18 24.35 -41.51
CA ASP A 450 -2.83 24.26 -42.93
C ASP A 450 -1.34 23.95 -43.13
N GLN A 451 -0.49 24.46 -42.26
CA GLN A 451 0.95 24.21 -42.33
C GLN A 451 1.31 22.78 -41.89
N TYR A 452 0.79 22.28 -40.77
CA TYR A 452 1.27 21.05 -40.17
C TYR A 452 0.32 19.84 -40.32
N GLY A 453 -0.93 20.07 -40.70
CA GLY A 453 -1.91 19.00 -40.79
C GLY A 453 -1.56 17.97 -41.86
N PHE A 454 -1.08 18.43 -43.01
CA PHE A 454 -0.68 17.52 -44.10
C PHE A 454 0.63 16.80 -43.82
N ASP A 455 1.61 17.42 -43.13
CA ASP A 455 2.86 16.78 -42.74
C ASP A 455 2.58 15.57 -41.81
N LEU A 456 1.67 15.74 -40.84
CA LEU A 456 1.27 14.66 -39.93
C LEU A 456 0.40 13.59 -40.60
N LEU A 457 -0.28 13.89 -41.73
CA LEU A 457 -1.02 12.88 -42.50
C LEU A 457 -0.12 11.92 -43.28
N ILE A 458 1.09 12.36 -43.62
CA ILE A 458 2.09 11.54 -44.32
C ILE A 458 3.18 11.03 -43.39
N ASP A 459 2.98 11.13 -42.07
CA ASP A 459 3.93 10.64 -41.05
C ASP A 459 4.21 9.14 -41.23
N GLU A 460 5.42 8.72 -40.93
CA GLU A 460 5.81 7.31 -40.94
C GLU A 460 5.00 6.44 -39.96
N ASP A 461 4.59 7.01 -38.83
CA ASP A 461 3.84 6.30 -37.78
C ASP A 461 2.32 6.33 -38.09
N THR A 462 1.74 5.13 -38.15
CA THR A 462 0.29 4.97 -38.44
C THR A 462 -0.61 5.62 -37.41
N VAL A 463 -0.18 5.64 -36.11
CA VAL A 463 -1.01 6.25 -35.05
C VAL A 463 -1.00 7.77 -35.18
N VAL A 464 0.10 8.37 -35.60
CA VAL A 464 0.19 9.80 -35.92
C VAL A 464 -0.80 10.11 -37.05
N ARG A 465 -0.70 9.40 -38.19
CA ARG A 465 -1.61 9.59 -39.34
C ARG A 465 -3.09 9.45 -38.97
N SER A 466 -3.44 8.35 -38.27
CA SER A 466 -4.83 8.08 -37.89
C SER A 466 -5.38 9.11 -36.89
N THR A 467 -4.55 9.60 -35.96
CA THR A 467 -4.94 10.66 -35.02
C THR A 467 -5.18 11.97 -35.72
N THR A 468 -4.33 12.31 -36.66
CA THR A 468 -4.48 13.53 -37.49
C THR A 468 -5.74 13.47 -38.36
N LEU A 469 -6.02 12.32 -38.98
CA LEU A 469 -7.28 12.10 -39.71
C LEU A 469 -8.51 12.33 -38.84
N ARG A 470 -8.52 11.78 -37.61
CA ARG A 470 -9.64 12.02 -36.69
C ARG A 470 -9.79 13.49 -36.33
N ALA A 471 -8.69 14.21 -36.12
CA ALA A 471 -8.71 15.65 -35.85
C ALA A 471 -9.29 16.43 -37.02
N MET A 472 -8.87 16.09 -38.24
CA MET A 472 -9.40 16.71 -39.48
C MET A 472 -10.90 16.48 -39.69
N GLY A 473 -11.35 15.23 -39.48
CA GLY A 473 -12.76 14.87 -39.57
C GLY A 473 -13.64 15.57 -38.55
N GLN A 474 -13.19 15.61 -37.29
CA GLN A 474 -13.92 16.28 -36.21
C GLN A 474 -14.00 17.80 -36.42
N ARG A 475 -12.94 18.40 -36.91
CA ARG A 475 -12.87 19.82 -37.19
C ARG A 475 -13.61 20.20 -38.48
N ARG A 476 -13.90 19.24 -39.37
CA ARG A 476 -14.53 19.41 -40.66
C ARG A 476 -13.82 20.47 -41.53
N VAL A 477 -12.52 20.28 -41.68
CA VAL A 477 -11.69 21.17 -42.49
C VAL A 477 -12.12 21.18 -43.94
N ALA A 478 -11.80 22.23 -44.69
CA ALA A 478 -12.16 22.32 -46.08
C ALA A 478 -11.72 21.08 -46.88
N GLY A 479 -12.66 20.42 -47.57
CA GLY A 479 -12.40 19.19 -48.32
C GLY A 479 -12.19 17.93 -47.48
N TRP A 480 -12.54 17.94 -46.19
CA TRP A 480 -12.34 16.81 -45.28
C TRP A 480 -12.97 15.50 -45.79
N VAL A 481 -14.17 15.55 -46.37
CA VAL A 481 -14.83 14.36 -46.95
C VAL A 481 -13.97 13.71 -48.04
N ARG A 482 -13.33 14.52 -48.88
CA ARG A 482 -12.44 14.01 -49.94
C ARG A 482 -11.17 13.40 -49.35
N ILE A 483 -10.62 13.99 -48.31
CA ILE A 483 -9.46 13.45 -47.61
C ILE A 483 -9.82 12.07 -46.98
N MET A 484 -10.94 11.99 -46.26
CA MET A 484 -11.40 10.75 -45.67
C MET A 484 -11.70 9.66 -46.71
N SER A 485 -12.39 10.04 -47.78
CA SER A 485 -12.70 9.10 -48.89
C SER A 485 -11.43 8.53 -49.54
N ARG A 486 -10.38 9.36 -49.69
CA ARG A 486 -9.09 8.91 -50.18
C ARG A 486 -8.38 7.98 -49.16
N SER A 487 -8.49 8.29 -47.90
CA SER A 487 -7.89 7.47 -46.81
C SER A 487 -8.60 6.13 -46.63
N LEU A 488 -9.81 5.92 -47.13
CA LEU A 488 -10.44 4.60 -47.19
C LEU A 488 -9.73 3.64 -48.17
N LEU A 489 -8.90 4.18 -49.09
CA LEU A 489 -8.10 3.43 -50.05
C LEU A 489 -6.68 3.13 -49.54
N ASP A 490 -6.34 3.54 -48.31
CA ASP A 490 -5.03 3.25 -47.68
C ASP A 490 -4.86 1.75 -47.46
N ASP A 491 -3.64 1.25 -47.54
CA ASP A 491 -3.33 -0.16 -47.27
C ASP A 491 -3.45 -0.51 -45.77
N ASP A 492 -3.33 0.49 -44.92
CA ASP A 492 -3.40 0.34 -43.46
C ASP A 492 -4.84 0.38 -42.94
N TYR A 493 -5.29 -0.74 -42.35
CA TYR A 493 -6.64 -0.85 -41.80
C TYR A 493 -6.96 0.19 -40.71
N VAL A 494 -5.95 0.63 -39.95
CA VAL A 494 -6.14 1.65 -38.88
C VAL A 494 -6.49 3.01 -39.51
N ILE A 495 -5.88 3.32 -40.65
CA ILE A 495 -6.18 4.53 -41.41
C ILE A 495 -7.58 4.46 -42.04
N GLN A 496 -7.89 3.33 -42.69
CA GLN A 496 -9.24 3.10 -43.25
C GLN A 496 -10.30 3.23 -42.15
N ARG A 497 -10.06 2.65 -40.97
CA ARG A 497 -10.98 2.71 -39.84
C ARG A 497 -11.14 4.16 -39.34
N ALA A 498 -10.06 4.91 -39.18
CA ALA A 498 -10.12 6.31 -38.75
C ALA A 498 -10.90 7.19 -39.74
N ALA A 499 -10.70 6.96 -41.01
CA ALA A 499 -11.44 7.66 -42.06
C ALA A 499 -12.93 7.33 -42.07
N MET A 500 -13.27 6.04 -41.92
CA MET A 500 -14.66 5.58 -41.80
C MET A 500 -15.35 6.20 -40.59
N ASP A 501 -14.71 6.11 -39.40
CA ASP A 501 -15.25 6.65 -38.16
C ASP A 501 -15.50 8.18 -38.31
N ALA A 502 -14.59 8.89 -38.95
CA ALA A 502 -14.76 10.33 -39.22
C ALA A 502 -15.96 10.60 -40.16
N LEU A 503 -16.11 9.87 -41.25
CA LEU A 503 -17.24 10.01 -42.19
C LEU A 503 -18.58 9.72 -41.49
N LEU A 504 -18.65 8.75 -40.63
CA LEU A 504 -19.86 8.38 -39.86
C LEU A 504 -20.33 9.49 -38.90
N THR A 505 -19.48 10.45 -38.56
CA THR A 505 -19.86 11.61 -37.72
C THR A 505 -20.78 12.60 -38.46
N ASP A 506 -20.84 12.54 -39.77
CA ASP A 506 -21.67 13.40 -40.60
C ASP A 506 -22.71 12.60 -41.38
N ARG A 507 -23.99 12.81 -41.05
CA ARG A 507 -25.12 12.07 -41.62
C ARG A 507 -25.46 12.46 -43.05
N GLN A 508 -24.97 13.57 -43.55
CA GLN A 508 -25.26 14.05 -44.90
C GLN A 508 -24.13 13.69 -45.88
N GLU A 509 -23.06 14.48 -45.87
CA GLU A 509 -21.96 14.30 -46.83
C GLU A 509 -21.08 13.10 -46.52
N GLY A 510 -20.77 12.87 -45.20
CA GLY A 510 -19.88 11.81 -44.77
C GLY A 510 -20.48 10.43 -45.02
N VAL A 511 -21.72 10.20 -44.58
CA VAL A 511 -22.43 8.94 -44.77
C VAL A 511 -22.67 8.67 -46.27
N LYS A 512 -22.99 9.67 -47.07
CA LYS A 512 -23.13 9.54 -48.52
C LYS A 512 -21.81 9.08 -49.16
N ALA A 513 -20.70 9.74 -48.82
CA ALA A 513 -19.39 9.40 -49.38
C ALA A 513 -18.96 7.95 -48.97
N LEU A 514 -19.27 7.53 -47.72
CA LEU A 514 -19.00 6.19 -47.27
C LEU A 514 -19.85 5.15 -48.03
N SER A 515 -21.13 5.44 -48.26
CA SER A 515 -22.03 4.56 -49.05
C SER A 515 -21.53 4.41 -50.49
N GLU A 516 -21.13 5.49 -51.12
CA GLU A 516 -20.54 5.48 -52.46
C GLU A 516 -19.25 4.66 -52.54
N TYR A 517 -18.40 4.79 -51.51
CA TYR A 517 -17.18 3.98 -51.41
C TYR A 517 -17.49 2.46 -51.31
N VAL A 518 -18.41 2.09 -50.41
CA VAL A 518 -18.82 0.69 -50.20
C VAL A 518 -19.41 0.09 -51.49
N ALA A 519 -20.21 0.87 -52.24
CA ALA A 519 -20.78 0.44 -53.51
C ALA A 519 -19.70 0.19 -54.59
N LYS A 520 -18.66 1.04 -54.65
CA LYS A 520 -17.54 0.91 -55.58
C LYS A 520 -16.52 -0.16 -55.20
N ASN A 521 -16.38 -0.44 -53.90
CA ASN A 521 -15.36 -1.35 -53.33
C ASN A 521 -15.98 -2.42 -52.44
N PRO A 522 -16.90 -3.26 -52.94
CA PRO A 522 -17.68 -4.16 -52.11
C PRO A 522 -16.85 -5.25 -51.42
N GLN A 523 -15.67 -5.58 -51.95
CA GLN A 523 -14.76 -6.59 -51.43
C GLN A 523 -13.66 -6.03 -50.51
N ALA A 524 -13.58 -4.70 -50.35
CA ALA A 524 -12.59 -4.11 -49.49
C ALA A 524 -12.84 -4.51 -48.02
N ARG A 525 -11.78 -4.74 -47.28
CA ARG A 525 -11.84 -5.19 -45.86
C ARG A 525 -12.71 -4.26 -45.00
N ILE A 526 -12.58 -2.95 -45.17
CA ILE A 526 -13.34 -1.94 -44.42
C ILE A 526 -14.82 -1.90 -44.84
N SER A 527 -15.16 -2.32 -46.06
CA SER A 527 -16.54 -2.25 -46.58
C SER A 527 -17.51 -3.17 -45.85
N ALA A 528 -17.05 -4.30 -45.34
CA ALA A 528 -17.88 -5.20 -44.52
C ALA A 528 -18.33 -4.50 -43.23
N LEU A 529 -17.41 -3.82 -42.55
CA LEU A 529 -17.71 -3.10 -41.32
C LEU A 529 -18.53 -1.83 -41.63
N ALA A 530 -18.21 -1.11 -42.70
CA ALA A 530 -18.92 0.08 -43.10
C ALA A 530 -20.40 -0.20 -43.38
N ARG A 531 -20.74 -1.35 -44.03
CA ARG A 531 -22.14 -1.77 -44.24
C ARG A 531 -22.89 -1.92 -42.92
N VAL A 532 -22.32 -2.60 -41.96
CA VAL A 532 -22.94 -2.79 -40.62
C VAL A 532 -23.22 -1.45 -39.95
N GLU A 533 -22.29 -0.51 -40.04
CA GLU A 533 -22.48 0.81 -39.42
C GLU A 533 -23.50 1.67 -40.20
N LEU A 534 -23.51 1.59 -41.55
CA LEU A 534 -24.51 2.25 -42.38
C LEU A 534 -25.94 1.72 -42.12
N GLU A 535 -26.08 0.38 -41.99
CA GLU A 535 -27.37 -0.24 -41.63
C GLU A 535 -27.88 0.22 -40.26
N ARG A 536 -27.00 0.36 -39.27
CA ARG A 536 -27.32 0.92 -37.94
C ARG A 536 -27.83 2.35 -38.03
N LEU A 537 -27.36 3.12 -39.03
CA LEU A 537 -27.81 4.48 -39.29
C LEU A 537 -29.09 4.54 -40.14
N GLY A 538 -29.64 3.40 -40.58
CA GLY A 538 -30.82 3.29 -41.42
C GLY A 538 -30.57 3.57 -42.89
N VAL A 539 -29.33 3.54 -43.33
CA VAL A 539 -28.93 3.73 -44.76
C VAL A 539 -28.84 2.33 -45.40
N ARG A 540 -29.69 2.07 -46.39
CA ARG A 540 -29.72 0.85 -47.19
C ARG A 540 -28.87 0.97 -48.45
#